data_229bbc2aedec93d30a72e9fa54dc7cff
#
_entry.id   229bbc2aedec93d30a72e9fa54dc7cff
#
_cell.length_a   1.000
_cell.length_b   1.000
_cell.length_c   1.000
_cell.angle_alpha   90.00
_cell.angle_beta   90.00
_cell.angle_gamma   90.00
#
_symmetry.space_group_name_H-M   'P 1'
#
loop_
_entity.id
_entity.type
_entity.pdbx_description
1 polymer ?
#
loop_
_entity_poly.entity_id
_entity_poly.type
_entity_poly.pdbx_seq_one_letter_code
_entity_poly.pdbx_strand_id
1 'polypeptide(L)'
;MERTYSDERMENETVYLIFGQNVKAYRKKRGRTQEELVAALDCDQKYVSRLENGYARPTLDICLRIANFLQVSIDDLLEGAYVFRRSSDGAKRQCRRQMLAEIGEVISKYMGEN
;
A
#
# COMPACT_ATOMS: atom_id res chain seq x y z
N MET A 1 8.98 22.18 19.72
CA MET A 1 9.78 21.13 19.56
C MET A 1 9.82 20.60 18.21
N GLU A 2 10.93 20.40 17.71
CA GLU A 2 10.98 19.94 16.43
C GLU A 2 11.06 18.49 16.33
N ARG A 3 10.63 17.94 15.26
CA ARG A 3 10.67 16.57 15.03
C ARG A 3 12.03 16.18 14.69
N THR A 4 12.52 15.13 15.25
CA THR A 4 13.87 14.70 14.97
C THR A 4 13.87 13.82 13.75
N TYR A 5 15.02 13.65 13.17
CA TYR A 5 15.19 12.80 12.01
C TYR A 5 14.85 11.36 12.37
N SER A 6 15.10 10.97 13.61
CA SER A 6 14.81 9.62 14.06
C SER A 6 13.31 9.33 14.06
N ASP A 7 12.51 10.31 14.43
CA ASP A 7 11.07 10.11 14.47
C ASP A 7 10.54 9.89 13.06
N GLU A 8 11.02 10.61 12.08
CA GLU A 8 10.58 10.44 10.72
C GLU A 8 10.97 9.06 10.20
N ARG A 9 12.16 8.61 10.60
CA ARG A 9 12.63 7.34 10.18
C ARG A 9 11.77 6.23 10.73
N MET A 10 11.36 6.35 12.00
CA MET A 10 10.51 5.35 12.60
C MET A 10 9.16 5.29 11.92
N GLU A 11 8.62 6.42 11.56
CA GLU A 11 7.33 6.46 10.88
C GLU A 11 7.43 5.76 9.52
N ASN A 12 8.52 5.97 8.81
CA ASN A 12 8.71 5.34 7.52
C ASN A 12 8.83 3.83 7.66
N GLU A 13 9.54 3.38 8.68
CA GLU A 13 9.68 1.95 8.91
C GLU A 13 8.33 1.33 9.27
N THR A 14 7.51 2.07 9.99
CA THR A 14 6.18 1.59 10.34
C THR A 14 5.31 1.42 9.10
N VAL A 15 5.45 2.30 8.13
CA VAL A 15 4.71 2.20 6.88
C VAL A 15 5.03 0.88 6.17
N TYR A 16 6.30 0.50 6.13
CA TYR A 16 6.67 -0.73 5.45
C TYR A 16 6.21 -1.96 6.20
N LEU A 17 6.17 -1.88 7.53
CA LEU A 17 5.65 -2.97 8.32
C LEU A 17 4.16 -3.15 8.06
N ILE A 18 3.41 -2.06 8.05
CA ILE A 18 1.97 -2.10 7.79
C ILE A 18 1.70 -2.61 6.38
N PHE A 19 2.47 -2.13 5.41
CA PHE A 19 2.33 -2.56 4.04
C PHE A 19 2.56 -4.08 3.94
N GLY A 20 3.61 -4.56 4.56
CA GLY A 20 3.93 -5.99 4.52
C GLY A 20 2.86 -6.83 5.19
N GLN A 21 2.33 -6.37 6.30
CA GLN A 21 1.27 -7.08 7.00
C GLN A 21 0.01 -7.14 6.14
N ASN A 22 -0.32 -6.06 5.46
CA ASN A 22 -1.48 -6.01 4.60
C ASN A 22 -1.30 -6.93 3.39
N VAL A 23 -0.10 -6.98 2.83
CA VAL A 23 0.20 -7.87 1.72
C VAL A 23 -0.04 -9.31 2.16
N LYS A 24 0.47 -9.67 3.32
CA LYS A 24 0.32 -11.02 3.83
C LYS A 24 -1.15 -11.34 4.08
N ALA A 25 -1.89 -10.41 4.66
CA ALA A 25 -3.30 -10.61 4.97
C ALA A 25 -4.12 -10.80 3.71
N TYR A 26 -3.91 -9.98 2.70
CA TYR A 26 -4.65 -10.11 1.46
C TYR A 26 -4.22 -11.35 0.68
N ARG A 27 -2.94 -11.70 0.75
CA ARG A 27 -2.46 -12.90 0.10
C ARG A 27 -3.19 -14.13 0.66
N LYS A 28 -3.27 -14.21 1.99
CA LYS A 28 -3.97 -15.33 2.62
C LYS A 28 -5.44 -15.31 2.32
N LYS A 29 -6.03 -14.12 2.30
CA LYS A 29 -7.43 -13.98 2.02
C LYS A 29 -7.77 -14.45 0.62
N ARG A 30 -6.86 -14.26 -0.32
CA ARG A 30 -7.07 -14.70 -1.70
C ARG A 30 -6.62 -16.14 -1.92
N GLY A 31 -6.16 -16.82 -0.88
CA GLY A 31 -5.71 -18.20 -0.98
C GLY A 31 -4.43 -18.38 -1.76
N ARG A 32 -3.57 -17.35 -1.76
CA ARG A 32 -2.32 -17.42 -2.50
C ARG A 32 -1.16 -17.75 -1.58
N THR A 33 -0.18 -18.49 -2.12
CA THR A 33 1.00 -18.84 -1.34
C THR A 33 2.09 -17.82 -1.55
N GLN A 34 3.11 -17.86 -0.71
CA GLN A 34 4.27 -17.00 -0.90
C GLN A 34 4.98 -17.35 -2.19
N GLU A 35 5.00 -18.64 -2.56
CA GLU A 35 5.63 -19.07 -3.79
C GLU A 35 4.95 -18.47 -5.01
N GLU A 36 3.63 -18.34 -4.95
CA GLU A 36 2.90 -17.74 -6.04
C GLU A 36 3.25 -16.25 -6.16
N LEU A 37 3.42 -15.60 -5.03
CA LEU A 37 3.80 -14.20 -5.04
C LEU A 37 5.24 -14.04 -5.55
N VAL A 38 6.12 -14.96 -5.19
CA VAL A 38 7.50 -14.98 -5.69
C VAL A 38 7.49 -15.01 -7.22
N ALA A 39 6.67 -15.87 -7.79
CA ALA A 39 6.59 -15.99 -9.25
C ALA A 39 6.00 -14.72 -9.86
N ALA A 40 5.00 -14.14 -9.23
CA ALA A 40 4.36 -12.95 -9.76
C ALA A 40 5.30 -11.75 -9.77
N LEU A 41 6.20 -11.69 -8.79
CA LEU A 41 7.11 -10.57 -8.68
C LEU A 41 8.47 -10.83 -9.34
N ASP A 42 8.69 -12.06 -9.79
CA ASP A 42 9.95 -12.45 -10.40
C ASP A 42 11.10 -12.14 -9.43
N CYS A 43 10.95 -12.58 -8.21
CA CYS A 43 11.95 -12.36 -7.18
C CYS A 43 12.20 -13.69 -6.45
N ASP A 44 12.80 -13.67 -5.29
CA ASP A 44 13.04 -14.93 -4.57
C ASP A 44 12.21 -14.98 -3.30
N GLN A 45 12.20 -16.14 -2.68
CA GLN A 45 11.41 -16.39 -1.48
C GLN A 45 11.86 -15.49 -0.34
N LYS A 46 13.14 -15.24 -0.25
CA LYS A 46 13.69 -14.43 0.82
C LYS A 46 13.16 -13.02 0.74
N TYR A 47 13.04 -12.49 -0.47
CA TYR A 47 12.54 -11.14 -0.66
C TYR A 47 11.08 -11.03 -0.23
N VAL A 48 10.24 -12.01 -0.63
CA VAL A 48 8.84 -11.98 -0.25
C VAL A 48 8.69 -12.08 1.27
N SER A 49 9.48 -12.95 1.88
CA SER A 49 9.44 -13.10 3.33
C SER A 49 9.80 -11.79 4.02
N ARG A 50 10.84 -11.13 3.55
CA ARG A 50 11.27 -9.86 4.15
C ARG A 50 10.23 -8.78 3.91
N LEU A 51 9.61 -8.78 2.74
CA LEU A 51 8.61 -7.80 2.42
C LEU A 51 7.40 -7.92 3.35
N GLU A 52 6.95 -9.14 3.57
CA GLU A 52 5.78 -9.37 4.42
C GLU A 52 6.10 -9.09 5.89
N ASN A 53 7.36 -9.13 6.28
CA ASN A 53 7.75 -8.84 7.64
C ASN A 53 8.20 -7.39 7.83
N GLY A 54 8.09 -6.58 6.79
CA GLY A 54 8.38 -5.16 6.90
C GLY A 54 9.83 -4.78 6.75
N TYR A 55 10.67 -5.72 6.32
CA TYR A 55 12.10 -5.45 6.19
C TYR A 55 12.53 -5.05 4.79
N ALA A 56 11.63 -5.06 3.84
CA ALA A 56 11.95 -4.64 2.48
C ALA A 56 11.27 -3.32 2.18
N ARG A 57 11.87 -2.56 1.30
CA ARG A 57 11.27 -1.29 0.87
C ARG A 57 11.00 -1.40 -0.61
N PRO A 58 9.86 -1.94 -0.98
CA PRO A 58 9.56 -2.18 -2.38
C PRO A 58 9.42 -0.90 -3.17
N THR A 59 9.80 -0.96 -4.44
CA THR A 59 9.63 0.17 -5.32
C THR A 59 8.15 0.29 -5.66
N LEU A 60 7.77 1.40 -6.22
CA LEU A 60 6.39 1.61 -6.59
C LEU A 60 5.96 0.56 -7.62
N ASP A 61 6.85 0.18 -8.51
CA ASP A 61 6.57 -0.83 -9.50
C ASP A 61 6.21 -2.17 -8.85
N ILE A 62 6.97 -2.56 -7.84
CA ILE A 62 6.71 -3.79 -7.11
C ILE A 62 5.38 -3.70 -6.39
N CYS A 63 5.09 -2.54 -5.80
CA CYS A 63 3.81 -2.34 -5.11
C CYS A 63 2.63 -2.52 -6.08
N LEU A 64 2.77 -2.01 -7.29
CA LEU A 64 1.71 -2.15 -8.28
C LEU A 64 1.55 -3.60 -8.70
N ARG A 65 2.64 -4.31 -8.85
CA ARG A 65 2.58 -5.72 -9.24
C ARG A 65 1.88 -6.54 -8.14
N ILE A 66 2.18 -6.23 -6.88
CA ILE A 66 1.54 -6.91 -5.76
C ILE A 66 0.04 -6.62 -5.76
N ALA A 67 -0.31 -5.36 -5.93
CA ALA A 67 -1.72 -4.96 -5.93
C ALA A 67 -2.48 -5.66 -7.05
N ASN A 68 -1.89 -5.72 -8.23
CA ASN A 68 -2.52 -6.39 -9.35
C ASN A 68 -2.65 -7.90 -9.12
N PHE A 69 -1.62 -8.49 -8.55
CA PHE A 69 -1.64 -9.92 -8.29
C PHE A 69 -2.71 -10.26 -7.25
N LEU A 70 -2.85 -9.45 -6.23
CA LEU A 70 -3.82 -9.69 -5.17
C LEU A 70 -5.19 -9.11 -5.50
N GLN A 71 -5.30 -8.38 -6.58
CA GLN A 71 -6.55 -7.76 -7.01
C GLN A 71 -7.09 -6.82 -5.95
N VAL A 72 -6.21 -5.98 -5.44
CA VAL A 72 -6.58 -4.94 -4.48
C VAL A 72 -5.92 -3.65 -4.94
N SER A 73 -6.29 -2.55 -4.35
CA SER A 73 -5.66 -1.27 -4.68
C SER A 73 -4.43 -1.08 -3.81
N ILE A 74 -3.57 -0.17 -4.21
CA ILE A 74 -2.43 0.18 -3.37
C ILE A 74 -2.95 0.81 -2.08
N ASP A 75 -4.04 1.53 -2.15
CA ASP A 75 -4.64 2.15 -0.99
C ASP A 75 -5.06 1.07 0.03
N ASP A 76 -5.56 -0.06 -0.45
CA ASP A 76 -5.91 -1.15 0.43
C ASP A 76 -4.65 -1.68 1.14
N LEU A 77 -3.55 -1.75 0.42
CA LEU A 77 -2.32 -2.26 0.99
C LEU A 77 -1.69 -1.28 1.99
N LEU A 78 -2.09 -0.03 1.93
CA LEU A 78 -1.59 0.97 2.85
C LEU A 78 -2.58 1.33 3.94
N GLU A 79 -3.67 0.59 4.03
CA GLU A 79 -4.67 0.88 5.02
C GLU A 79 -4.07 0.77 6.41
N GLY A 80 -4.26 1.79 7.23
CA GLY A 80 -3.67 1.86 8.54
C GLY A 80 -2.34 2.61 8.60
N ALA A 81 -1.79 2.91 7.43
CA ALA A 81 -0.50 3.59 7.38
C ALA A 81 -0.63 5.11 7.35
N TYR A 82 -1.83 5.62 7.10
CA TYR A 82 -2.00 7.06 7.03
C TYR A 82 -2.06 7.66 8.44
N VAL A 83 -1.28 8.67 8.66
CA VAL A 83 -1.24 9.31 9.95
C VAL A 83 -1.81 10.69 9.80
N PHE A 84 -3.06 10.85 10.15
CA PHE A 84 -3.67 12.15 10.09
C PHE A 84 -3.64 12.75 11.46
N ARG A 85 -2.94 13.88 11.60
CA ARG A 85 -2.76 14.32 12.80
C ARG A 85 -3.54 15.35 13.08
N ARG A 86 -4.50 15.53 13.38
CA ARG A 86 -5.06 16.57 13.77
C ARG A 86 -6.44 16.70 13.84
N SER A 87 -6.94 17.62 14.48
CA SER A 87 -8.29 17.91 14.69
C SER A 87 -9.02 18.11 13.40
N SER A 88 -8.31 18.25 12.35
CA SER A 88 -8.89 18.45 11.05
C SER A 88 -9.04 17.13 10.31
N ASP A 89 -8.99 16.02 10.98
CA ASP A 89 -9.10 14.74 10.36
C ASP A 89 -10.38 14.59 9.55
N GLY A 90 -11.48 15.09 10.03
CA GLY A 90 -12.73 15.01 9.29
C GLY A 90 -12.65 15.71 7.97
N ALA A 91 -12.09 16.92 7.98
CA ALA A 91 -11.95 17.70 6.78
C ALA A 91 -10.99 17.01 5.81
N LYS A 92 -9.93 16.43 6.33
CA LYS A 92 -8.99 15.74 5.48
C LYS A 92 -9.60 14.51 4.85
N ARG A 93 -10.42 13.82 5.58
CA ARG A 93 -11.08 12.66 5.07
C ARG A 93 -12.02 13.04 3.94
N GLN A 94 -12.70 14.15 4.08
CA GLN A 94 -13.61 14.61 3.07
C GLN A 94 -12.85 15.02 1.82
N CYS A 95 -11.72 15.69 1.97
CA CYS A 95 -10.90 16.06 0.85
C CYS A 95 -10.40 14.86 0.11
N ARG A 96 -9.96 13.84 0.84
CA ARG A 96 -9.46 12.64 0.23
C ARG A 96 -10.55 11.94 -0.56
N ARG A 97 -11.76 11.88 0.00
CA ARG A 97 -12.87 11.25 -0.67
C ARG A 97 -13.20 11.98 -1.97
N GLN A 98 -13.16 13.31 -1.93
CA GLN A 98 -13.41 14.09 -3.09
C GLN A 98 -12.36 13.87 -4.14
N MET A 99 -11.10 13.78 -3.74
CA MET A 99 -10.03 13.53 -4.65
C MET A 99 -10.16 12.17 -5.31
N LEU A 100 -10.54 11.15 -4.58
CA LEU A 100 -10.72 9.83 -5.14
C LEU A 100 -11.87 9.79 -6.13
N ALA A 101 -12.93 10.55 -5.85
CA ALA A 101 -14.05 10.62 -6.75
C ALA A 101 -13.64 11.29 -8.06
N GLU A 102 -12.84 12.34 -7.98
CA GLU A 102 -12.37 13.02 -9.16
C GLU A 102 -11.47 12.14 -10.00
N ILE A 103 -10.60 11.40 -9.36
CA ILE A 103 -9.73 10.48 -10.06
C ILE A 103 -10.57 9.39 -10.73
N GLY A 104 -11.59 8.91 -10.05
CA GLY A 104 -12.49 7.92 -10.60
C GLY A 104 -13.18 8.42 -11.85
N GLU A 105 -13.59 9.67 -11.85
CA GLU A 105 -14.22 10.25 -12.99
C GLU A 105 -13.28 10.36 -14.17
N VAL A 106 -12.06 10.74 -13.93
CA VAL A 106 -11.06 10.86 -14.98
C VAL A 106 -10.79 9.50 -15.60
N ILE A 107 -10.62 8.49 -14.80
CA ILE A 107 -10.37 7.16 -15.29
C ILE A 107 -11.57 6.67 -16.10
N SER A 108 -12.75 6.92 -15.62
CA SER A 108 -13.94 6.49 -16.29
C SER A 108 -14.05 7.18 -17.66
N LYS A 109 -13.66 8.45 -17.72
CA LYS A 109 -13.70 9.19 -18.94
C LYS A 109 -12.74 8.62 -19.95
N TYR A 110 -11.54 8.23 -19.54
CA TYR A 110 -10.59 7.66 -20.46
C TYR A 110 -10.94 6.25 -20.84
N MET A 111 -11.41 5.43 -19.94
CA MET A 111 -11.67 4.06 -20.26
C MET A 111 -13.08 3.81 -20.71
N GLY A 112 -13.97 4.60 -20.29
CA GLY A 112 -15.33 4.43 -20.64
C GLY A 112 -15.72 4.96 -21.94
N GLU A 113 -14.92 5.71 -22.54
CA GLU A 113 -15.21 6.22 -23.67
C GLU A 113 -15.11 5.38 -24.70
N ASN A 114 -14.68 4.34 -24.58
CA ASN A 114 -14.60 3.46 -25.58
C ASN A 114 -15.75 2.98 -26.13
#